data_628091edfb6197a7d83130422c0cc1ff
#
_entry.id   628091edfb6197a7d83130422c0cc1ff
#
_cell.length_a   1.000
_cell.length_b   1.000
_cell.length_c   1.000
_cell.angle_alpha   90.00
_cell.angle_beta   90.00
_cell.angle_gamma   90.00
#
_symmetry.space_group_name_H-M   'P 1'
#
loop_
_entity.id
_entity.type
_entity.pdbx_description
1 polymer ?
#
loop_
_entity_poly.entity_id
_entity_poly.type
_entity_poly.pdbx_seq_one_letter_code
_entity_poly.pdbx_strand_id
1 'polypeptide(L)' 'MKTLKDVKVGETVTVARLHGEGPVKRRIMDMGITKGGEIYVRKVAPLGDPMELTVRNYELSVRKADAEMIEVV' A
#
# COMPACT_ATOMS: atom_id res chain seq x y z
N MET A 1 8.62 -6.55 -10.96
CA MET A 1 7.89 -5.41 -10.41
C MET A 1 7.71 -5.58 -8.92
N LYS A 2 8.07 -4.57 -8.14
CA LYS A 2 7.90 -4.62 -6.69
C LYS A 2 6.56 -3.98 -6.32
N THR A 3 5.78 -4.68 -5.52
CA THR A 3 4.50 -4.15 -5.03
C THR A 3 4.57 -3.98 -3.52
N LEU A 4 3.58 -3.29 -2.98
CA LEU A 4 3.51 -3.05 -1.54
C LEU A 4 3.51 -4.36 -0.75
N LYS A 5 2.97 -5.42 -1.34
CA LYS A 5 2.97 -6.75 -0.72
C LYS A 5 4.38 -7.24 -0.39
N ASP A 6 5.37 -6.81 -1.17
CA ASP A 6 6.76 -7.25 -1.01
C ASP A 6 7.56 -6.39 -0.04
N VAL A 7 6.96 -5.33 0.49
CA VAL A 7 7.65 -4.40 1.38
C VAL A 7 7.63 -4.94 2.81
N LYS A 8 8.76 -4.82 3.49
CA LYS A 8 8.90 -5.32 4.85
C LYS A 8 8.58 -4.25 5.88
N VAL A 9 8.22 -4.70 7.07
CA VAL A 9 7.98 -3.82 8.22
C VAL A 9 9.20 -2.93 8.43
N GLY A 10 8.94 -1.64 8.63
CA GLY A 10 9.98 -0.66 8.87
C GLY A 10 10.48 0.04 7.63
N GLU A 11 10.06 -0.40 6.45
CA GLU A 11 10.47 0.25 5.20
C GLU A 11 9.50 1.36 4.80
N THR A 12 10.07 2.41 4.20
CA THR A 12 9.30 3.48 3.56
C THR A 12 9.53 3.36 2.06
N VAL A 13 8.45 3.38 1.30
CA VAL A 13 8.52 3.28 -0.15
C VAL A 13 7.68 4.36 -0.79
N THR A 14 7.94 4.63 -2.07
CA THR A 14 7.18 5.60 -2.85
C THR A 14 6.28 4.85 -3.84
N VAL A 15 5.05 5.30 -3.97
CA VAL A 15 4.11 4.71 -4.93
C VAL A 15 4.55 5.09 -6.34
N ALA A 16 4.87 4.07 -7.14
CA ALA A 16 5.25 4.28 -8.53
C ALA A 16 4.02 4.26 -9.44
N ARG A 17 3.07 3.38 -9.15
CA ARG A 17 1.89 3.22 -9.99
C ARG A 17 0.82 2.43 -9.26
N LEU A 18 -0.42 2.77 -9.54
CA LEU A 18 -1.56 1.98 -9.08
C LEU A 18 -2.07 1.14 -10.24
N HIS A 19 -2.17 -0.16 -9.99
CA HIS A 19 -2.72 -1.09 -10.96
C HIS A 19 -4.18 -1.37 -10.64
N GLY A 20 -4.84 -2.14 -11.48
CA GLY A 20 -6.25 -2.42 -11.32
C GLY A 20 -7.10 -1.36 -11.99
N GLU A 21 -8.40 -1.58 -11.98
CA GLU A 21 -9.35 -0.71 -12.68
C GLU A 21 -10.58 -0.50 -11.82
N GLY A 22 -11.31 0.59 -12.12
CA GLY A 22 -12.60 0.85 -11.54
C GLY A 22 -12.61 0.98 -10.02
N PRO A 23 -13.50 0.22 -9.35
CA PRO A 23 -13.71 0.39 -7.91
C PRO A 23 -12.48 0.11 -7.05
N VAL A 24 -11.65 -0.84 -7.44
CA VAL A 24 -10.45 -1.21 -6.66
C VAL A 24 -9.47 -0.04 -6.64
N LYS A 25 -9.17 0.50 -7.81
CA LYS A 25 -8.23 1.61 -7.92
C LYS A 25 -8.77 2.85 -7.20
N ARG A 26 -10.06 3.11 -7.36
CA ARG A 26 -10.71 4.24 -6.69
C ARG A 26 -10.65 4.09 -5.17
N ARG A 27 -10.90 2.90 -4.66
CA ARG A 27 -10.84 2.65 -3.22
C ARG A 27 -9.45 2.92 -2.66
N ILE A 28 -8.42 2.48 -3.38
CA ILE A 28 -7.04 2.71 -2.96
C ILE A 28 -6.73 4.21 -2.95
N MET A 29 -7.15 4.92 -3.98
CA MET A 29 -6.95 6.37 -4.07
C MET A 29 -7.70 7.11 -2.97
N ASP A 30 -8.90 6.66 -2.64
CA ASP A 30 -9.71 7.28 -1.59
C ASP A 30 -9.07 7.13 -0.21
N MET A 31 -8.21 6.14 -0.02
CA MET A 31 -7.46 5.98 1.21
C MET A 31 -6.25 6.93 1.29
N GLY A 32 -6.01 7.71 0.25
CA GLY A 32 -4.89 8.63 0.22
C GLY A 32 -3.63 8.06 -0.42
N ILE A 33 -3.71 6.87 -1.00
CA ILE A 33 -2.58 6.22 -1.65
C ILE A 33 -2.60 6.62 -3.12
N THR A 34 -1.70 7.50 -3.50
CA THR A 34 -1.63 8.02 -4.86
C THR A 34 -0.19 7.98 -5.37
N LYS A 35 -0.04 8.04 -6.69
CA LYS A 35 1.28 8.02 -7.32
C LYS A 35 2.16 9.14 -6.76
N GLY A 36 3.39 8.79 -6.41
CA GLY A 36 4.35 9.74 -5.84
C GLY A 36 4.29 9.88 -4.33
N GLY A 37 3.25 9.34 -3.70
CA GLY A 37 3.12 9.40 -2.25
C GLY A 37 3.99 8.36 -1.55
N GLU A 38 4.33 8.64 -0.31
CA GLU A 38 5.13 7.72 0.50
C GLU A 38 4.26 6.86 1.38
N ILE A 39 4.67 5.61 1.56
CA ILE A 39 4.00 4.67 2.44
C ILE A 39 5.05 4.08 3.39
N TYR A 40 4.77 4.14 4.68
CA TYR A 40 5.58 3.48 5.68
C TYR A 40 4.84 2.22 6.14
N VAL A 41 5.51 1.07 6.08
CA VAL A 41 4.91 -0.19 6.53
C VAL A 41 5.18 -0.34 8.03
N ARG A 42 4.13 -0.15 8.82
CA ARG A 42 4.21 -0.15 10.28
C ARG A 42 4.19 -1.56 10.85
N LYS A 43 3.36 -2.42 10.28
CA LYS A 43 3.09 -3.73 10.84
C LYS A 43 2.47 -4.62 9.76
N VAL A 44 2.73 -5.89 9.85
CA VAL A 44 2.12 -6.88 8.95
C VAL A 44 1.60 -8.01 9.81
N ALA A 45 0.33 -8.35 9.66
CA ALA A 45 -0.28 -9.43 10.41
C ALA A 45 0.35 -10.78 9.99
N PRO A 46 0.23 -11.80 10.84
CA PRO A 46 0.66 -13.14 10.45
C PRO A 46 0.04 -13.52 9.10
N LEU A 47 0.79 -14.19 8.25
CA LEU A 47 0.37 -14.57 6.90
C LEU A 47 0.33 -13.38 5.93
N GLY A 48 0.80 -12.19 6.36
CA GLY A 48 0.92 -11.05 5.47
C GLY A 48 -0.36 -10.27 5.20
N ASP A 49 -1.44 -10.50 5.96
CA ASP A 49 -2.73 -9.88 5.67
C ASP A 49 -3.51 -9.66 6.97
N PRO A 50 -3.90 -8.41 7.27
CA PRO A 50 -3.65 -7.18 6.52
C PRO A 50 -2.29 -6.57 6.83
N MET A 51 -1.94 -5.55 6.04
CA MET A 51 -0.76 -4.72 6.30
C MET A 51 -1.22 -3.40 6.92
N GLU A 52 -0.53 -2.95 7.95
CA GLU A 52 -0.81 -1.67 8.58
C GLU A 52 0.21 -0.65 8.15
N LEU A 53 -0.28 0.46 7.64
CA LEU A 53 0.54 1.47 6.98
C LEU A 53 0.35 2.83 7.63
N THR A 54 1.34 3.70 7.44
CA THR A 54 1.20 5.12 7.72
C THR A 54 1.33 5.85 6.39
N VAL A 55 0.29 6.62 6.03
CA VAL A 55 0.25 7.42 4.81
C VAL A 55 -0.22 8.81 5.19
N ARG A 56 0.59 9.82 4.88
CA ARG A 56 0.25 11.23 5.18
C ARG A 56 -0.15 11.44 6.63
N ASN A 57 0.57 10.80 7.55
CA ASN A 57 0.32 10.87 9.00
C ASN A 57 -0.97 10.17 9.44
N TYR A 58 -1.62 9.43 8.56
CA TYR A 58 -2.77 8.61 8.92
C TYR A 58 -2.36 7.16 8.97
N GLU A 59 -2.92 6.44 9.91
CA GLU A 59 -2.74 5.00 10.00
C GLU A 59 -3.91 4.33 9.31
N LEU A 60 -3.60 3.37 8.46
CA LEU A 60 -4.64 2.62 7.76
C LEU A 60 -4.18 1.18 7.50
N SER A 61 -5.15 0.32 7.23
CA SER A 61 -4.89 -1.08 6.93
C SER A 61 -5.30 -1.36 5.49
N VAL A 62 -4.49 -2.15 4.80
CA VAL A 62 -4.84 -2.61 3.45
C VAL A 62 -4.75 -4.12 3.41
N ARG A 63 -5.60 -4.73 2.62
CA ARG A 63 -5.57 -6.15 2.41
C ARG A 63 -4.45 -6.49 1.45
N LYS A 64 -3.92 -7.71 1.58
CA LYS A 64 -2.87 -8.19 0.69
C LYS A 64 -3.26 -8.06 -0.77
N ALA A 65 -4.51 -8.37 -1.12
CA ALA A 65 -4.98 -8.26 -2.48
C ALA A 65 -4.89 -6.83 -3.01
N ASP A 66 -5.16 -5.83 -2.17
CA ASP A 66 -5.04 -4.43 -2.57
C ASP A 66 -3.56 -4.03 -2.63
N ALA A 67 -2.74 -4.54 -1.74
CA ALA A 67 -1.31 -4.24 -1.74
C ALA A 67 -0.63 -4.70 -3.03
N GLU A 68 -1.10 -5.80 -3.61
CA GLU A 68 -0.58 -6.32 -4.88
C GLU A 68 -0.83 -5.36 -6.04
N MET A 69 -1.79 -4.44 -5.90
CA MET A 69 -2.13 -3.47 -6.94
C MET A 69 -1.35 -2.18 -6.82
N ILE A 70 -0.52 -2.05 -5.80
CA ILE A 70 0.27 -0.84 -5.55
C ILE A 70 1.72 -1.13 -5.87
N GLU A 71 2.18 -0.63 -7.01
CA GLU A 71 3.57 -0.76 -7.41
C GLU A 71 4.39 0.30 -6.69
N VAL A 72 5.54 -0.09 -6.13
CA VAL A 72 6.37 0.80 -5.33
C VAL A 72 7.82 0.75 -5.77
N VAL A 73 8.55 1.77 -5.38
CA VAL A 73 9.99 1.86 -5.60
C VAL A 73 10.71 2.23 -4.31
#